data_ba4f0254ddc0472256248ab9e6b7522f
#
_entry.id   ba4f0254ddc0472256248ab9e6b7522f
#
_cell.length_a   1.000
_cell.length_b   1.000
_cell.length_c   1.000
_cell.angle_alpha   90.00
_cell.angle_beta   90.00
_cell.angle_gamma   90.00
#
_symmetry.space_group_name_H-M   'P 1'
#
loop_
_entity.id
_entity.type
_entity.pdbx_description
1 polymer ?
#
loop_
_entity_poly.entity_id
_entity_poly.type
_entity_poly.pdbx_seq_one_letter_code
_entity_poly.pdbx_strand_id
1 'polypeptide(L)'
;MEAKIIKRGNFYLTPFTKDHVEEVISNLSPENVREINLLGYHNVRECIEEMMKYSDCYLVRKEGEVFTAISGLWYEDNRETPQFFAMFSKNIKKNFTSIARGSRMLITFFDRTQDEMSMRILSDHQFMLDWAAWLGFEAIGVTEFNSNHYVDFVRCISPQKSA
;
A
#
# COMPACT_ATOMS: atom_id res chain seq x y z
N MET A 1 5.45 -22.66 -5.03
CA MET A 1 6.57 -21.72 -4.79
C MET A 1 6.15 -20.32 -5.26
N GLU A 2 6.28 -19.34 -4.40
CA GLU A 2 5.93 -17.96 -4.76
C GLU A 2 6.90 -17.40 -5.81
N ALA A 3 6.34 -16.75 -6.83
CA ALA A 3 7.13 -16.06 -7.84
C ALA A 3 7.73 -14.77 -7.23
N LYS A 4 9.04 -14.70 -7.13
CA LYS A 4 9.75 -13.54 -6.56
C LYS A 4 10.11 -12.58 -7.70
N ILE A 5 9.40 -11.44 -7.77
CA ILE A 5 9.66 -10.42 -8.79
C ILE A 5 10.94 -9.66 -8.47
N ILE A 6 11.11 -9.27 -7.19
CA ILE A 6 12.29 -8.56 -6.69
C ILE A 6 12.69 -9.19 -5.36
N LYS A 7 13.98 -9.39 -5.17
CA LYS A 7 14.54 -9.84 -3.90
C LYS A 7 15.67 -8.91 -3.47
N ARG A 8 15.63 -8.47 -2.21
CA ARG A 8 16.71 -7.69 -1.59
C ARG A 8 16.96 -8.22 -0.18
N GLY A 9 18.10 -8.86 0.01
CA GLY A 9 18.41 -9.53 1.28
C GLY A 9 17.39 -10.61 1.56
N ASN A 10 16.74 -10.55 2.73
CA ASN A 10 15.70 -11.49 3.15
C ASN A 10 14.28 -11.08 2.72
N PHE A 11 14.14 -9.92 2.05
CA PHE A 11 12.85 -9.44 1.59
C PHE A 11 12.63 -9.75 0.13
N TYR A 12 11.40 -10.03 -0.21
CA TYR A 12 11.00 -10.19 -1.61
C TYR A 12 9.60 -9.64 -1.87
N LEU A 13 9.38 -9.30 -3.12
CA LEU A 13 8.10 -8.85 -3.67
C LEU A 13 7.55 -9.98 -4.52
N THR A 14 6.29 -10.33 -4.32
CA THR A 14 5.58 -11.34 -5.11
C THR A 14 4.19 -10.82 -5.49
N PRO A 15 3.61 -11.25 -6.65
CA PRO A 15 2.24 -10.90 -6.96
C PRO A 15 1.30 -11.42 -5.87
N PHE A 16 0.29 -10.61 -5.54
CA PHE A 16 -0.73 -11.03 -4.61
C PHE A 16 -1.71 -11.98 -5.30
N THR A 17 -1.95 -13.14 -4.69
CA THR A 17 -2.82 -14.18 -5.23
C THR A 17 -3.85 -14.63 -4.20
N LYS A 18 -4.83 -15.44 -4.65
CA LYS A 18 -5.85 -16.04 -3.78
C LYS A 18 -5.24 -16.79 -2.59
N ASP A 19 -4.07 -17.40 -2.78
CA ASP A 19 -3.41 -18.20 -1.75
C ASP A 19 -2.95 -17.37 -0.55
N HIS A 20 -2.84 -16.05 -0.73
CA HIS A 20 -2.43 -15.12 0.32
C HIS A 20 -3.59 -14.58 1.17
N VAL A 21 -4.83 -14.71 0.72
CA VAL A 21 -5.99 -14.03 1.31
C VAL A 21 -6.18 -14.38 2.78
N GLU A 22 -6.14 -15.66 3.13
CA GLU A 22 -6.37 -16.11 4.51
C GLU A 22 -5.26 -15.64 5.46
N GLU A 23 -4.02 -15.67 5.02
CA GLU A 23 -2.88 -15.15 5.79
C GLU A 23 -3.08 -13.66 6.10
N VAL A 24 -3.50 -12.90 5.10
CA VAL A 24 -3.69 -11.45 5.24
C VAL A 24 -4.84 -11.14 6.18
N ILE A 25 -5.98 -11.77 6.02
CA ILE A 25 -7.14 -11.59 6.91
C ILE A 25 -6.76 -11.86 8.37
N SER A 26 -6.00 -12.93 8.60
CA SER A 26 -5.59 -13.35 9.94
C SER A 26 -4.55 -12.44 10.60
N ASN A 27 -3.78 -11.69 9.81
CA ASN A 27 -2.60 -10.96 10.30
C ASN A 27 -2.60 -9.46 9.99
N LEU A 28 -3.69 -8.92 9.46
CA LEU A 28 -3.79 -7.51 9.14
C LEU A 28 -3.78 -6.64 10.40
N SER A 29 -3.11 -5.49 10.34
CA SER A 29 -3.05 -4.58 11.49
C SER A 29 -4.42 -4.06 11.90
N PRO A 30 -4.66 -3.83 13.19
CA PRO A 30 -5.93 -3.27 13.67
C PRO A 30 -6.26 -1.92 13.03
N GLU A 31 -5.26 -1.10 12.77
CA GLU A 31 -5.41 0.21 12.13
C GLU A 31 -5.96 0.06 10.72
N ASN A 32 -5.46 -0.91 9.95
CA ASN A 32 -5.98 -1.16 8.60
C ASN A 32 -7.39 -1.76 8.63
N VAL A 33 -7.68 -2.64 9.58
CA VAL A 33 -9.04 -3.17 9.76
C VAL A 33 -10.02 -2.02 10.03
N ARG A 34 -9.64 -1.09 10.90
CA ARG A 34 -10.45 0.12 11.18
C ARG A 34 -10.68 0.94 9.92
N GLU A 35 -9.65 1.21 9.14
CA GLU A 35 -9.77 1.97 7.88
C GLU A 35 -10.70 1.31 6.89
N ILE A 36 -10.60 0.00 6.73
CA ILE A 36 -11.48 -0.79 5.86
C ILE A 36 -12.93 -0.64 6.30
N ASN A 37 -13.20 -0.72 7.59
CA ASN A 37 -14.55 -0.54 8.13
C ASN A 37 -15.08 0.88 7.88
N LEU A 38 -14.25 1.89 8.04
CA LEU A 38 -14.62 3.29 7.79
C LEU A 38 -14.94 3.57 6.32
N LEU A 39 -14.36 2.80 5.40
CA LEU A 39 -14.67 2.90 3.98
C LEU A 39 -16.02 2.28 3.60
N GLY A 40 -16.67 1.58 4.53
CA GLY A 40 -18.01 1.02 4.34
C GLY A 40 -18.04 -0.44 3.90
N TYR A 41 -16.91 -1.14 3.89
CA TYR A 41 -16.88 -2.57 3.62
C TYR A 41 -17.50 -3.35 4.78
N HIS A 42 -18.23 -4.42 4.47
CA HIS A 42 -18.85 -5.27 5.49
C HIS A 42 -17.81 -6.07 6.29
N ASN A 43 -16.71 -6.44 5.63
CA ASN A 43 -15.61 -7.18 6.24
C ASN A 43 -14.32 -7.01 5.44
N VAL A 44 -13.22 -7.46 6.01
CA VAL A 44 -11.88 -7.36 5.38
C VAL A 44 -11.83 -8.14 4.07
N ARG A 45 -12.44 -9.32 4.02
CA ARG A 45 -12.45 -10.16 2.82
C ARG A 45 -13.04 -9.43 1.61
N GLU A 46 -14.16 -8.76 1.79
CA GLU A 46 -14.79 -7.97 0.73
C GLU A 46 -13.85 -6.92 0.15
N CYS A 47 -13.14 -6.20 1.03
CA CYS A 47 -12.14 -5.21 0.61
C CYS A 47 -11.00 -5.84 -0.18
N ILE A 48 -10.47 -6.97 0.30
CA ILE A 48 -9.36 -7.66 -0.36
C ILE A 48 -9.78 -8.21 -1.72
N GLU A 49 -10.97 -8.79 -1.83
CA GLU A 49 -11.49 -9.29 -3.10
C GLU A 49 -11.66 -8.18 -4.14
N GLU A 50 -12.17 -7.03 -3.71
CA GLU A 50 -12.30 -5.86 -4.57
C GLU A 50 -10.92 -5.30 -4.99
N MET A 51 -9.98 -5.26 -4.05
CA MET A 51 -8.60 -4.87 -4.31
C MET A 51 -7.96 -5.76 -5.38
N MET A 52 -8.15 -7.07 -5.29
CA MET A 52 -7.63 -8.02 -6.28
C MET A 52 -8.23 -7.79 -7.67
N LYS A 53 -9.48 -7.37 -7.72
CA LYS A 53 -10.22 -7.15 -8.97
C LYS A 53 -9.82 -5.85 -9.68
N TYR A 54 -9.54 -4.79 -8.94
CA TYR A 54 -9.37 -3.44 -9.49
C TYR A 54 -7.97 -2.85 -9.33
N SER A 55 -7.02 -3.61 -8.82
CA SER A 55 -5.66 -3.11 -8.63
C SER A 55 -4.59 -4.09 -9.10
N ASP A 56 -3.41 -3.55 -9.39
CA ASP A 56 -2.19 -4.33 -9.50
C ASP A 56 -1.60 -4.43 -8.09
N CYS A 57 -1.67 -5.60 -7.50
CA CYS A 57 -1.40 -5.82 -6.09
C CYS A 57 -0.26 -6.78 -5.85
N TYR A 58 0.60 -6.43 -4.91
CA TYR A 58 1.80 -7.18 -4.57
C TYR A 58 1.90 -7.39 -3.06
N LEU A 59 2.56 -8.47 -2.69
CA LEU A 59 2.83 -8.80 -1.29
C LEU A 59 4.33 -8.68 -1.03
N VAL A 60 4.68 -7.99 0.05
CA VAL A 60 6.06 -7.90 0.55
C VAL A 60 6.19 -8.85 1.72
N ARG A 61 7.22 -9.67 1.69
CA ARG A 61 7.48 -10.66 2.73
C ARG A 61 8.95 -10.74 3.06
N LYS A 62 9.25 -10.93 4.34
CA LYS A 62 10.56 -11.39 4.79
C LYS A 62 10.53 -12.91 4.84
N GLU A 63 11.56 -13.58 4.31
CA GLU A 63 11.60 -15.04 4.25
C GLU A 63 11.36 -15.67 5.62
N GLY A 64 10.47 -16.67 5.67
CA GLY A 64 10.12 -17.39 6.90
C GLY A 64 9.16 -16.69 7.83
N GLU A 65 8.67 -15.51 7.48
CA GLU A 65 7.72 -14.72 8.28
C GLU A 65 6.38 -14.56 7.58
N VAL A 66 5.36 -14.13 8.33
CA VAL A 66 4.09 -13.68 7.73
C VAL A 66 4.37 -12.44 6.87
N PHE A 67 3.44 -12.10 6.00
CA PHE A 67 3.60 -10.93 5.14
C PHE A 67 3.93 -9.67 5.98
N THR A 68 4.72 -8.77 5.39
CA THR A 68 5.02 -7.47 5.97
C THR A 68 3.98 -6.45 5.54
N ALA A 69 3.69 -6.40 4.25
CA ALA A 69 2.76 -5.46 3.66
C ALA A 69 2.13 -6.02 2.39
N ILE A 70 0.94 -5.52 2.08
CA ILE A 70 0.35 -5.60 0.75
C ILE A 70 0.36 -4.19 0.21
N SER A 71 0.72 -4.02 -1.04
CA SER A 71 0.73 -2.72 -1.67
C SER A 71 0.42 -2.86 -3.15
N GLY A 72 -0.08 -1.80 -3.73
CA GLY A 72 -0.42 -1.81 -5.14
C GLY A 72 -0.89 -0.48 -5.66
N LEU A 73 -1.33 -0.53 -6.91
CA LEU A 73 -1.91 0.62 -7.60
C LEU A 73 -3.37 0.31 -7.93
N TRP A 74 -4.26 1.10 -7.37
CA TRP A 74 -5.69 1.02 -7.63
C TRP A 74 -6.05 1.92 -8.79
N TYR A 75 -6.69 1.36 -9.80
CA TYR A 75 -7.12 2.09 -10.98
C TYR A 75 -8.63 2.31 -10.92
N GLU A 76 -9.06 3.57 -10.80
CA GLU A 76 -10.45 3.95 -10.92
C GLU A 76 -10.77 4.32 -12.36
N ASP A 77 -11.97 3.98 -12.84
CA ASP A 77 -12.39 4.11 -14.24
C ASP A 77 -12.20 5.49 -14.86
N ASN A 78 -12.21 6.55 -14.04
CA ASN A 78 -12.14 7.95 -14.51
C ASN A 78 -10.90 8.71 -14.04
N ARG A 79 -9.90 8.02 -13.46
CA ARG A 79 -8.67 8.66 -12.99
C ARG A 79 -7.49 8.25 -13.85
N GLU A 80 -6.78 9.26 -14.36
CA GLU A 80 -5.53 9.07 -15.09
C GLU A 80 -4.40 8.65 -14.13
N THR A 81 -4.46 9.12 -12.89
CA THR A 81 -3.45 8.87 -11.87
C THR A 81 -3.87 7.71 -10.98
N PRO A 82 -3.11 6.61 -10.96
CA PRO A 82 -3.42 5.49 -10.09
C PRO A 82 -3.24 5.86 -8.62
N GLN A 83 -4.04 5.25 -7.75
CA GLN A 83 -3.94 5.43 -6.32
C GLN A 83 -3.05 4.34 -5.71
N PHE A 84 -1.93 4.77 -5.16
CA PHE A 84 -1.06 3.89 -4.38
C PHE A 84 -1.72 3.60 -3.04
N PHE A 85 -1.69 2.34 -2.61
CA PHE A 85 -2.18 1.94 -1.30
C PHE A 85 -1.21 0.98 -0.64
N ALA A 86 -1.26 0.91 0.68
CA ALA A 86 -0.53 -0.09 1.44
C ALA A 86 -1.33 -0.51 2.67
N MET A 87 -1.29 -1.79 2.96
CA MET A 87 -1.82 -2.37 4.19
C MET A 87 -0.72 -3.20 4.84
N PHE A 88 -0.66 -3.16 6.15
CA PHE A 88 0.44 -3.76 6.91
C PHE A 88 -0.03 -4.87 7.82
N SER A 89 0.87 -5.81 8.11
CA SER A 89 0.60 -6.82 9.12
C SER A 89 0.66 -6.22 10.51
N LYS A 90 0.04 -6.89 11.49
CA LYS A 90 0.05 -6.47 12.89
C LYS A 90 1.43 -6.44 13.54
N ASN A 91 2.44 -6.99 12.86
CA ASN A 91 3.83 -6.98 13.33
C ASN A 91 4.63 -5.75 12.87
N ILE A 92 3.97 -4.78 12.24
CA ILE A 92 4.61 -3.58 11.66
C ILE A 92 5.51 -2.85 12.68
N LYS A 93 5.07 -2.71 13.93
CA LYS A 93 5.81 -1.98 14.96
C LYS A 93 7.12 -2.66 15.36
N LYS A 94 7.24 -3.96 15.16
CA LYS A 94 8.46 -4.74 15.47
C LYS A 94 9.50 -4.68 14.35
N ASN A 95 9.10 -4.29 13.15
CA ASN A 95 9.91 -4.40 11.93
C ASN A 95 10.02 -3.10 11.15
N PHE A 96 10.14 -1.97 11.84
CA PHE A 96 10.18 -0.64 11.21
C PHE A 96 11.26 -0.54 10.11
N THR A 97 12.46 -1.03 10.37
CA THR A 97 13.54 -1.05 9.37
C THR A 97 13.16 -1.88 8.15
N SER A 98 12.48 -2.98 8.37
CA SER A 98 11.99 -3.86 7.31
C SER A 98 10.97 -3.18 6.42
N ILE A 99 10.06 -2.43 7.05
CA ILE A 99 9.03 -1.67 6.35
C ILE A 99 9.64 -0.58 5.49
N ALA A 100 10.62 0.15 6.03
CA ALA A 100 11.32 1.18 5.31
C ALA A 100 11.97 0.64 4.04
N ARG A 101 12.66 -0.50 4.15
CA ARG A 101 13.31 -1.17 3.00
C ARG A 101 12.28 -1.67 1.98
N GLY A 102 11.24 -2.34 2.45
CA GLY A 102 10.16 -2.84 1.59
C GLY A 102 9.42 -1.71 0.88
N SER A 103 9.16 -0.63 1.57
CA SER A 103 8.49 0.56 1.00
C SER A 103 9.32 1.19 -0.10
N ARG A 104 10.61 1.37 0.10
CA ARG A 104 11.49 1.90 -0.94
C ARG A 104 11.58 0.98 -2.15
N MET A 105 11.61 -0.32 -1.91
CA MET A 105 11.60 -1.31 -2.99
C MET A 105 10.33 -1.18 -3.83
N LEU A 106 9.18 -1.05 -3.19
CA LEU A 106 7.88 -0.88 -3.85
C LEU A 106 7.81 0.41 -4.66
N ILE A 107 8.19 1.53 -4.06
CA ILE A 107 8.15 2.83 -4.75
C ILE A 107 9.10 2.81 -5.96
N THR A 108 10.29 2.27 -5.82
CA THR A 108 11.23 2.13 -6.94
C THR A 108 10.64 1.26 -8.05
N PHE A 109 9.92 0.21 -7.69
CA PHE A 109 9.25 -0.67 -8.65
C PHE A 109 8.16 0.08 -9.43
N PHE A 110 7.29 0.82 -8.73
CA PHE A 110 6.20 1.57 -9.38
C PHE A 110 6.71 2.79 -10.15
N ASP A 111 7.78 3.44 -9.71
CA ASP A 111 8.39 4.57 -10.40
C ASP A 111 8.85 4.23 -11.83
N ARG A 112 9.04 2.95 -12.13
CA ARG A 112 9.42 2.49 -13.48
C ARG A 112 8.29 2.62 -14.49
N THR A 113 7.06 2.56 -14.03
CA THR A 113 5.88 2.49 -14.92
C THR A 113 4.91 3.63 -14.74
N GLN A 114 5.06 4.45 -13.69
CA GLN A 114 4.13 5.53 -13.37
C GLN A 114 4.87 6.86 -13.27
N ASP A 115 4.31 7.89 -13.92
CA ASP A 115 4.82 9.27 -13.81
C ASP A 115 4.27 9.97 -12.59
N GLU A 116 3.10 9.57 -12.13
CA GLU A 116 2.41 10.17 -11.01
C GLU A 116 1.59 9.12 -10.25
N MET A 117 1.59 9.21 -8.95
CA MET A 117 0.76 8.37 -8.07
C MET A 117 0.08 9.25 -7.02
N SER A 118 -1.17 8.94 -6.71
CA SER A 118 -1.89 9.56 -5.61
C SER A 118 -1.98 8.61 -4.42
N MET A 119 -2.23 9.16 -3.24
CA MET A 119 -2.49 8.38 -2.02
C MET A 119 -3.49 9.14 -1.16
N ARG A 120 -4.37 8.42 -0.49
CA ARG A 120 -5.32 9.01 0.45
C ARG A 120 -5.17 8.31 1.79
N ILE A 121 -4.94 9.09 2.85
CA ILE A 121 -4.67 8.59 4.18
C ILE A 121 -5.61 9.24 5.19
N LEU A 122 -6.19 8.43 6.08
CA LEU A 122 -7.04 8.92 7.16
C LEU A 122 -6.27 9.94 8.01
N SER A 123 -6.87 11.10 8.26
CA SER A 123 -6.19 12.26 8.84
C SER A 123 -5.64 12.05 10.26
N ASP A 124 -6.17 11.07 11.00
CA ASP A 124 -5.69 10.74 12.35
C ASP A 124 -4.66 9.59 12.37
N HIS A 125 -4.30 9.06 11.22
CA HIS A 125 -3.33 7.96 11.12
C HIS A 125 -1.91 8.51 10.95
N GLN A 126 -1.34 9.04 12.04
CA GLN A 126 -0.06 9.77 12.01
C GLN A 126 1.09 8.95 11.42
N PHE A 127 1.18 7.68 11.77
CA PHE A 127 2.23 6.80 11.22
C PHE A 127 2.21 6.78 9.69
N MET A 128 1.02 6.63 9.09
CA MET A 128 0.89 6.58 7.63
C MET A 128 1.14 7.94 6.98
N LEU A 129 0.76 9.03 7.64
CA LEU A 129 1.04 10.38 7.15
C LEU A 129 2.56 10.62 7.07
N ASP A 130 3.28 10.26 8.12
CA ASP A 130 4.74 10.40 8.19
C ASP A 130 5.42 9.48 7.16
N TRP A 131 4.92 8.26 7.02
CA TRP A 131 5.44 7.30 6.05
C TRP A 131 5.27 7.79 4.60
N ALA A 132 4.11 8.35 4.26
CA ALA A 132 3.85 8.91 2.94
C ALA A 132 4.81 10.07 2.64
N ALA A 133 4.99 10.99 3.58
CA ALA A 133 5.93 12.10 3.44
C ALA A 133 7.36 11.60 3.25
N TRP A 134 7.75 10.58 4.01
CA TRP A 134 9.08 9.98 3.91
C TRP A 134 9.30 9.31 2.54
N LEU A 135 8.26 8.75 1.93
CA LEU A 135 8.32 8.18 0.58
C LEU A 135 8.32 9.23 -0.53
N GLY A 136 8.20 10.51 -0.20
CA GLY A 136 8.23 11.59 -1.17
C GLY A 136 6.85 12.00 -1.70
N PHE A 137 5.78 11.59 -1.04
CA PHE A 137 4.44 12.10 -1.35
C PHE A 137 4.25 13.47 -0.71
N GLU A 138 3.59 14.37 -1.42
CA GLU A 138 3.26 15.72 -0.95
C GLU A 138 1.75 15.81 -0.70
N ALA A 139 1.39 16.39 0.46
CA ALA A 139 -0.01 16.64 0.79
C ALA A 139 -0.55 17.77 -0.09
N ILE A 140 -1.68 17.54 -0.75
CA ILE A 140 -2.29 18.52 -1.65
C ILE A 140 -3.68 18.99 -1.21
N GLY A 141 -4.28 18.35 -0.24
CA GLY A 141 -5.61 18.73 0.23
C GLY A 141 -6.19 17.75 1.22
N VAL A 142 -7.43 18.00 1.59
CA VAL A 142 -8.22 17.15 2.50
C VAL A 142 -9.57 16.86 1.84
N THR A 143 -10.01 15.61 1.90
CA THR A 143 -11.31 15.17 1.39
C THR A 143 -12.11 14.54 2.52
N GLU A 144 -13.41 14.80 2.55
CA GLU A 144 -14.32 14.13 3.46
C GLU A 144 -15.01 12.97 2.74
N PHE A 145 -15.04 11.80 3.38
CA PHE A 145 -15.73 10.61 2.89
C PHE A 145 -16.29 9.83 4.07
N ASN A 146 -17.59 9.46 4.02
CA ASN A 146 -18.28 8.76 5.11
C ASN A 146 -18.06 9.43 6.48
N SER A 147 -18.15 10.77 6.53
CA SER A 147 -17.94 11.59 7.72
C SER A 147 -16.54 11.54 8.33
N ASN A 148 -15.57 11.03 7.58
CA ASN A 148 -14.17 10.98 7.98
C ASN A 148 -13.34 11.89 7.06
N HIS A 149 -12.25 12.44 7.61
CA HIS A 149 -11.34 13.30 6.87
C HIS A 149 -10.10 12.54 6.43
N TYR A 150 -9.74 12.69 5.16
CA TYR A 150 -8.56 12.05 4.55
C TYR A 150 -7.65 13.13 3.99
N VAL A 151 -6.35 12.93 4.16
CA VAL A 151 -5.35 13.78 3.51
C VAL A 151 -5.02 13.17 2.16
N ASP A 152 -5.11 13.99 1.12
CA ASP A 152 -4.76 13.59 -0.24
C ASP A 152 -3.29 13.93 -0.50
N PHE A 153 -2.56 12.97 -1.03
CA PHE A 153 -1.15 13.08 -1.38
C PHE A 153 -0.92 12.79 -2.86
N VAL A 154 0.14 13.39 -3.38
CA VAL A 154 0.61 13.11 -4.73
C VAL A 154 2.11 12.89 -4.72
N ARG A 155 2.59 11.97 -5.54
CA ARG A 155 4.00 11.77 -5.83
C ARG A 155 4.20 11.90 -7.33
N CYS A 156 5.02 12.85 -7.73
CA CYS A 156 5.42 13.04 -9.12
C CYS A 156 6.88 12.63 -9.29
N ILE A 157 7.15 11.90 -10.34
CA ILE A 157 8.53 11.54 -10.70
C ILE A 157 9.11 12.71 -11.46
N SER A 158 10.27 13.18 -11.01
CA SER A 158 10.92 14.33 -11.64
C SER A 158 11.26 14.04 -13.10
N PRO A 159 10.89 14.93 -14.05
CA PRO A 159 11.24 14.78 -15.47
C PRO A 159 12.74 14.65 -15.73
N GLN A 160 13.58 15.07 -14.81
CA GLN A 160 15.05 14.98 -14.91
C GLN A 160 15.56 13.56 -14.90
N LYS A 161 14.74 12.58 -14.45
CA LYS A 161 15.11 11.16 -14.47
C LYS A 161 14.91 10.50 -15.82
N SER A 162 14.22 11.16 -16.74
CA SER A 162 13.93 10.66 -18.09
C SER A 162 14.85 11.24 -19.17
N ALA A 163 15.75 12.12 -18.79
CA ALA A 163 16.71 12.71 -19.74
C ALA A 163 18.01 11.90 -19.80
#